data_caf7364cb979186ab92cc5ddb264290d
#
_entry.id   caf7364cb979186ab92cc5ddb264290d
#
_cell.length_a   1.000
_cell.length_b   1.000
_cell.length_c   1.000
_cell.angle_alpha   90.00
_cell.angle_beta   90.00
_cell.angle_gamma   90.00
#
_symmetry.space_group_name_H-M   'P 1'
#
loop_
_entity.id
_entity.type
_entity.pdbx_description
1 polymer ?
#
loop_
_entity_poly.entity_id
_entity_poly.type
_entity_poly.pdbx_seq_one_letter_code
_entity_poly.pdbx_strand_id
1 'polypeptide(L)'
;MMPFPNLSIAAFLVGLLTPPAFAETPVERGQYLVTVMGCTDCHTPGHFLGQPDMARFLGGSDVGFEIPGLGTFYGRNLTPDPTGLGSWSEDQIVAAIRTGVRPDGRQLAPSMPWMGYAALTDDDAMAIASYLKTLPAVANDVPGPFGPGEPTGGFVMKVVAP
;
A
#
# COMPACT_ATOMS: atom_id res chain seq x y z
N MET A 1 -65.58 34.85 37.52
CA MET A 1 -65.10 34.52 36.15
C MET A 1 -63.72 35.08 36.05
N MET A 2 -62.67 34.24 36.27
CA MET A 2 -61.27 34.66 36.30
C MET A 2 -60.63 34.34 34.94
N PRO A 3 -59.84 35.23 34.34
CA PRO A 3 -59.19 34.99 33.06
C PRO A 3 -57.91 34.14 33.29
N PHE A 4 -57.73 33.09 32.48
CA PHE A 4 -56.51 32.26 32.47
C PHE A 4 -55.41 33.02 31.68
N PRO A 5 -54.16 33.02 32.17
CA PRO A 5 -53.05 33.63 31.43
C PRO A 5 -52.63 32.71 30.28
N ASN A 6 -52.47 33.29 29.10
CA ASN A 6 -51.92 32.64 27.91
C ASN A 6 -50.41 32.36 28.12
N LEU A 7 -50.05 31.08 28.19
CA LEU A 7 -48.69 30.62 28.26
C LEU A 7 -48.12 30.52 26.83
N SER A 8 -47.33 31.52 26.40
CA SER A 8 -46.63 31.47 25.12
C SER A 8 -45.40 30.56 25.26
N ILE A 9 -45.48 29.39 24.62
CA ILE A 9 -44.34 28.48 24.52
C ILE A 9 -43.39 29.01 23.41
N ALA A 10 -42.30 29.61 23.79
CA ALA A 10 -41.22 29.96 22.86
C ALA A 10 -40.43 28.69 22.51
N ALA A 11 -40.61 28.18 21.29
CA ALA A 11 -39.83 27.07 20.78
C ALA A 11 -38.40 27.54 20.46
N PHE A 12 -37.41 27.18 21.30
CA PHE A 12 -36.02 27.37 21.00
C PHE A 12 -35.58 26.34 19.95
N LEU A 13 -35.38 26.75 18.72
CA LEU A 13 -34.71 25.96 17.68
C LEU A 13 -33.20 25.93 18.04
N VAL A 14 -32.76 24.86 18.67
CA VAL A 14 -31.35 24.56 18.84
C VAL A 14 -30.84 24.04 17.49
N GLY A 15 -30.24 24.93 16.70
CA GLY A 15 -29.54 24.55 15.49
C GLY A 15 -28.34 23.64 15.83
N LEU A 16 -28.44 22.36 15.48
CA LEU A 16 -27.30 21.42 15.52
C LEU A 16 -26.26 21.89 14.51
N LEU A 17 -25.23 22.62 14.97
CA LEU A 17 -24.01 22.89 14.22
C LEU A 17 -23.26 21.56 14.08
N THR A 18 -23.53 20.78 13.02
CA THR A 18 -22.68 19.67 12.63
C THR A 18 -21.35 20.23 12.16
N PRO A 19 -20.22 19.84 12.76
CA PRO A 19 -18.91 20.24 12.24
C PRO A 19 -18.76 19.74 10.80
N PRO A 20 -18.08 20.50 9.92
CA PRO A 20 -17.81 20.03 8.56
C PRO A 20 -17.05 18.69 8.65
N ALA A 21 -17.62 17.63 8.10
CA ALA A 21 -16.89 16.40 7.88
C ALA A 21 -15.82 16.69 6.83
N PHE A 22 -14.55 16.73 7.22
CA PHE A 22 -13.47 16.76 6.25
C PHE A 22 -13.51 15.43 5.49
N ALA A 23 -13.74 15.51 4.18
CA ALA A 23 -13.67 14.33 3.33
C ALA A 23 -12.20 13.85 3.28
N GLU A 24 -12.00 12.54 3.47
CA GLU A 24 -10.70 11.90 3.34
C GLU A 24 -10.12 12.20 1.93
N THR A 25 -8.87 12.62 1.86
CA THR A 25 -8.20 12.83 0.58
C THR A 25 -7.78 11.50 -0.04
N PRO A 26 -7.61 11.42 -1.38
CA PRO A 26 -7.08 10.20 -2.01
C PRO A 26 -5.73 9.75 -1.42
N VAL A 27 -4.85 10.68 -1.06
CA VAL A 27 -3.55 10.37 -0.46
C VAL A 27 -3.70 9.76 0.94
N GLU A 28 -4.58 10.32 1.79
CA GLU A 28 -4.87 9.77 3.13
C GLU A 28 -5.51 8.37 3.01
N ARG A 29 -6.44 8.21 2.08
CA ARG A 29 -7.03 6.90 1.77
C ARG A 29 -5.99 5.89 1.32
N GLY A 30 -5.07 6.28 0.42
CA GLY A 30 -3.97 5.46 -0.05
C GLY A 30 -3.03 5.06 1.07
N GLN A 31 -2.67 5.99 1.97
CA GLN A 31 -1.86 5.71 3.15
C GLN A 31 -2.51 4.66 4.05
N TYR A 32 -3.81 4.82 4.33
CA TYR A 32 -4.57 3.85 5.10
C TYR A 32 -4.53 2.46 4.46
N LEU A 33 -4.82 2.37 3.14
CA LEU A 33 -4.83 1.11 2.41
C LEU A 33 -3.46 0.44 2.39
N VAL A 34 -2.39 1.16 2.09
CA VAL A 34 -1.00 0.66 2.11
C VAL A 34 -0.65 0.08 3.49
N THR A 35 -1.14 0.72 4.57
CA THR A 35 -0.91 0.26 5.94
C THR A 35 -1.69 -1.02 6.25
N VAL A 36 -3.01 -1.04 6.02
CA VAL A 36 -3.86 -2.19 6.40
C VAL A 36 -3.67 -3.41 5.49
N MET A 37 -3.21 -3.19 4.25
CA MET A 37 -2.87 -4.27 3.30
C MET A 37 -1.48 -4.85 3.54
N GLY A 38 -0.72 -4.34 4.51
CA GLY A 38 0.60 -4.86 4.88
C GLY A 38 1.68 -4.66 3.80
N CYS A 39 1.59 -3.63 2.98
CA CYS A 39 2.61 -3.38 1.94
C CYS A 39 4.01 -3.22 2.53
N THR A 40 4.09 -2.65 3.75
CA THR A 40 5.35 -2.46 4.49
C THR A 40 6.06 -3.74 4.81
N ASP A 41 5.32 -4.83 5.02
CA ASP A 41 5.87 -6.10 5.49
C ASP A 41 6.86 -6.66 4.46
N CYS A 42 6.48 -6.61 3.19
CA CYS A 42 7.29 -7.10 2.08
C CYS A 42 8.11 -6.02 1.37
N HIS A 43 7.90 -4.73 1.68
CA HIS A 43 8.52 -3.63 0.94
C HIS A 43 9.32 -2.64 1.80
N THR A 44 9.49 -2.92 3.11
CA THR A 44 10.38 -2.14 3.99
C THR A 44 11.51 -3.03 4.50
N PRO A 45 12.79 -2.62 4.38
CA PRO A 45 13.91 -3.43 4.86
C PRO A 45 13.81 -3.70 6.36
N GLY A 46 14.29 -4.84 6.81
CA GLY A 46 14.32 -5.22 8.23
C GLY A 46 12.99 -5.66 8.82
N HIS A 47 11.87 -5.54 8.09
CA HIS A 47 10.55 -5.89 8.62
C HIS A 47 10.50 -7.35 9.10
N PHE A 48 10.87 -8.30 8.25
CA PHE A 48 10.88 -9.72 8.60
C PHE A 48 11.99 -10.12 9.59
N LEU A 49 12.93 -9.22 9.85
CA LEU A 49 13.97 -9.40 10.87
C LEU A 49 13.59 -8.75 12.21
N GLY A 50 12.35 -8.23 12.32
CA GLY A 50 11.80 -7.63 13.54
C GLY A 50 12.31 -6.22 13.83
N GLN A 51 13.02 -5.58 12.90
CA GLN A 51 13.59 -4.23 13.02
C GLN A 51 13.39 -3.44 11.72
N PRO A 52 12.14 -3.00 11.42
CA PRO A 52 11.87 -2.26 10.19
C PRO A 52 12.65 -0.95 10.12
N ASP A 53 13.37 -0.74 9.04
CA ASP A 53 14.10 0.50 8.78
C ASP A 53 13.14 1.57 8.23
N MET A 54 12.58 2.37 9.11
CA MET A 54 11.63 3.42 8.75
C MET A 54 12.27 4.58 7.98
N ALA A 55 13.60 4.72 7.98
CA ALA A 55 14.28 5.69 7.11
C ALA A 55 14.23 5.25 5.63
N ARG A 56 14.03 3.95 5.39
CA ARG A 56 13.82 3.36 4.06
C ARG A 56 12.42 2.77 3.91
N PHE A 57 11.41 3.42 4.51
CA PHE A 57 10.02 2.99 4.45
C PHE A 57 9.58 2.77 3.01
N LEU A 58 9.05 1.57 2.70
CA LEU A 58 8.67 1.12 1.36
C LEU A 58 9.79 1.15 0.31
N GLY A 59 11.04 1.27 0.74
CA GLY A 59 12.21 1.31 -0.13
C GLY A 59 12.71 -0.05 -0.64
N GLY A 60 11.95 -1.13 -0.43
CA GLY A 60 12.28 -2.48 -0.85
C GLY A 60 12.65 -3.41 0.30
N SER A 61 12.67 -4.71 0.06
CA SER A 61 12.97 -5.75 1.06
C SER A 61 14.42 -6.21 1.00
N ASP A 62 14.95 -6.63 2.15
CA ASP A 62 16.21 -7.36 2.32
C ASP A 62 15.99 -8.87 2.52
N VAL A 63 14.73 -9.32 2.52
CA VAL A 63 14.34 -10.72 2.60
C VAL A 63 13.59 -11.14 1.35
N GLY A 64 14.09 -12.17 0.65
CA GLY A 64 13.47 -12.75 -0.53
C GLY A 64 12.51 -13.89 -0.19
N PHE A 65 11.59 -14.18 -1.09
CA PHE A 65 10.69 -15.32 -1.03
C PHE A 65 11.07 -16.33 -2.10
N GLU A 66 11.56 -17.51 -1.71
CA GLU A 66 11.82 -18.60 -2.63
C GLU A 66 10.53 -19.36 -2.91
N ILE A 67 10.12 -19.36 -4.18
CA ILE A 67 8.91 -20.06 -4.65
C ILE A 67 9.37 -21.26 -5.48
N PRO A 68 9.03 -22.49 -5.06
CA PRO A 68 9.43 -23.70 -5.76
C PRO A 68 9.12 -23.65 -7.26
N GLY A 69 10.14 -23.89 -8.08
CA GLY A 69 10.01 -23.87 -9.54
C GLY A 69 9.97 -22.50 -10.21
N LEU A 70 9.84 -21.40 -9.44
CA LEU A 70 9.80 -20.04 -9.97
C LEU A 70 11.07 -19.24 -9.67
N GLY A 71 11.70 -19.47 -8.50
CA GLY A 71 12.88 -18.74 -8.07
C GLY A 71 12.66 -17.85 -6.85
N THR A 72 13.55 -16.88 -6.63
CA THR A 72 13.51 -16.01 -5.45
C THR A 72 13.19 -14.57 -5.83
N PHE A 73 12.21 -13.99 -5.11
CA PHE A 73 11.67 -12.66 -5.38
C PHE A 73 11.77 -11.80 -4.12
N TYR A 74 12.34 -10.61 -4.26
CA TYR A 74 12.39 -9.59 -3.21
C TYR A 74 11.32 -8.53 -3.45
N GLY A 75 10.69 -8.04 -2.38
CA GLY A 75 9.77 -6.90 -2.46
C GLY A 75 10.51 -5.67 -3.03
N ARG A 76 10.03 -5.14 -4.15
CA ARG A 76 10.67 -4.03 -4.85
C ARG A 76 10.51 -2.70 -4.11
N ASN A 77 11.38 -1.75 -4.42
CA ASN A 77 11.26 -0.36 -4.00
C ASN A 77 9.98 0.26 -4.57
N LEU A 78 9.07 0.71 -3.67
CA LEU A 78 7.79 1.34 -4.02
C LEU A 78 7.85 2.86 -3.93
N THR A 79 9.01 3.45 -3.65
CA THR A 79 9.17 4.90 -3.61
C THR A 79 9.36 5.48 -5.02
N PRO A 80 9.12 6.80 -5.21
CA PRO A 80 9.30 7.47 -6.49
C PRO A 80 10.78 7.72 -6.85
N ASP A 81 11.66 6.84 -6.46
CA ASP A 81 13.07 6.83 -6.85
C ASP A 81 13.23 6.14 -8.22
N PRO A 82 14.24 6.48 -9.04
CA PRO A 82 14.54 5.75 -10.28
C PRO A 82 14.74 4.24 -10.12
N THR A 83 15.21 3.77 -8.95
CA THR A 83 15.34 2.34 -8.61
C THR A 83 14.00 1.70 -8.20
N GLY A 84 12.94 2.50 -8.08
CA GLY A 84 11.60 2.08 -7.68
C GLY A 84 10.53 2.43 -8.73
N LEU A 85 9.51 3.18 -8.29
CA LEU A 85 8.37 3.59 -9.11
C LEU A 85 8.54 4.96 -9.77
N GLY A 86 9.75 5.54 -9.79
CA GLY A 86 9.99 6.89 -10.27
C GLY A 86 9.50 7.13 -11.70
N SER A 87 9.75 6.15 -12.60
CA SER A 87 9.37 6.23 -14.02
C SER A 87 7.94 5.73 -14.30
N TRP A 88 7.22 5.19 -13.31
CA TRP A 88 5.89 4.63 -13.51
C TRP A 88 4.82 5.71 -13.39
N SER A 89 3.79 5.67 -14.24
CA SER A 89 2.57 6.43 -14.04
C SER A 89 1.70 5.78 -12.95
N GLU A 90 0.74 6.54 -12.40
CA GLU A 90 -0.23 6.00 -11.45
C GLU A 90 -1.05 4.86 -12.08
N ASP A 91 -1.48 4.99 -13.34
CA ASP A 91 -2.18 3.92 -14.07
C ASP A 91 -1.36 2.65 -14.20
N GLN A 92 -0.04 2.76 -14.40
CA GLN A 92 0.85 1.61 -14.45
C GLN A 92 0.99 0.93 -13.08
N ILE A 93 0.99 1.71 -12.00
CA ILE A 93 0.97 1.18 -10.63
C ILE A 93 -0.36 0.46 -10.38
N VAL A 94 -1.49 1.08 -10.73
CA VAL A 94 -2.84 0.47 -10.62
C VAL A 94 -2.91 -0.84 -11.40
N ALA A 95 -2.44 -0.86 -12.65
CA ALA A 95 -2.43 -2.08 -13.46
C ALA A 95 -1.61 -3.19 -12.79
N ALA A 96 -0.39 -2.88 -12.30
CA ALA A 96 0.45 -3.85 -11.62
C ALA A 96 -0.18 -4.40 -10.34
N ILE A 97 -0.81 -3.56 -9.52
CA ILE A 97 -1.47 -3.99 -8.28
C ILE A 97 -2.67 -4.90 -8.57
N ARG A 98 -3.49 -4.60 -9.59
CA ARG A 98 -4.75 -5.32 -9.85
C ARG A 98 -4.60 -6.50 -10.79
N THR A 99 -3.66 -6.46 -11.72
CA THR A 99 -3.49 -7.52 -12.73
C THR A 99 -2.24 -8.34 -12.54
N GLY A 100 -1.33 -7.87 -11.70
CA GLY A 100 -0.01 -8.45 -11.53
C GLY A 100 0.95 -8.22 -12.70
N VAL A 101 0.58 -7.41 -13.70
CA VAL A 101 1.42 -7.17 -14.90
C VAL A 101 2.13 -5.83 -14.77
N ARG A 102 3.46 -5.87 -14.83
CA ARG A 102 4.32 -4.69 -14.81
C ARG A 102 4.36 -3.98 -16.18
N PRO A 103 4.81 -2.71 -16.25
CA PRO A 103 4.96 -1.99 -17.53
C PRO A 103 5.88 -2.68 -18.55
N ASP A 104 6.84 -3.49 -18.06
CA ASP A 104 7.74 -4.30 -18.89
C ASP A 104 7.11 -5.62 -19.37
N GLY A 105 5.84 -5.86 -19.06
CA GLY A 105 5.09 -7.08 -19.39
C GLY A 105 5.36 -8.27 -18.45
N ARG A 106 6.27 -8.16 -17.50
CA ARG A 106 6.58 -9.25 -16.58
C ARG A 106 5.48 -9.41 -15.52
N GLN A 107 5.11 -10.65 -15.26
CA GLN A 107 4.17 -11.00 -14.20
C GLN A 107 4.84 -10.86 -12.82
N LEU A 108 4.11 -10.29 -11.87
CA LEU A 108 4.52 -10.28 -10.46
C LEU A 108 4.48 -11.69 -9.87
N ALA A 109 5.40 -11.95 -8.95
CA ALA A 109 5.44 -13.22 -8.24
C ALA A 109 4.17 -13.46 -7.42
N PRO A 110 3.73 -14.73 -7.24
CA PRO A 110 2.54 -15.05 -6.43
C PRO A 110 2.65 -14.67 -4.96
N SER A 111 3.87 -14.42 -4.44
CA SER A 111 4.07 -13.87 -3.09
C SER A 111 3.52 -12.44 -2.94
N MET A 112 3.42 -11.69 -4.03
CA MET A 112 2.65 -10.44 -4.07
C MET A 112 1.17 -10.79 -4.33
N PRO A 113 0.24 -10.51 -3.39
CA PRO A 113 -1.14 -11.02 -3.47
C PRO A 113 -2.04 -10.22 -4.43
N TRP A 114 -1.54 -9.88 -5.61
CA TRP A 114 -2.24 -9.07 -6.62
C TRP A 114 -3.59 -9.66 -7.04
N MET A 115 -3.74 -10.99 -6.97
CA MET A 115 -5.03 -11.65 -7.26
C MET A 115 -6.12 -11.21 -6.29
N GLY A 116 -5.79 -11.01 -5.01
CA GLY A 116 -6.71 -10.43 -4.02
C GLY A 116 -6.97 -8.95 -4.27
N TYR A 117 -5.94 -8.23 -4.69
CA TYR A 117 -6.03 -6.78 -4.96
C TYR A 117 -6.79 -6.46 -6.26
N ALA A 118 -7.05 -7.44 -7.11
CA ALA A 118 -7.94 -7.30 -8.27
C ALA A 118 -9.37 -6.85 -7.86
N ALA A 119 -9.77 -7.08 -6.61
CA ALA A 119 -11.07 -6.66 -6.06
C ALA A 119 -11.10 -5.20 -5.59
N LEU A 120 -9.98 -4.49 -5.57
CA LEU A 120 -9.96 -3.06 -5.25
C LEU A 120 -10.86 -2.27 -6.21
N THR A 121 -11.57 -1.27 -5.67
CA THR A 121 -12.25 -0.28 -6.51
C THR A 121 -11.24 0.54 -7.30
N ASP A 122 -11.67 1.20 -8.36
CA ASP A 122 -10.80 2.08 -9.14
C ASP A 122 -10.26 3.23 -8.27
N ASP A 123 -11.11 3.81 -7.41
CA ASP A 123 -10.73 4.88 -6.49
C ASP A 123 -9.71 4.41 -5.45
N ASP A 124 -9.87 3.23 -4.86
CA ASP A 124 -8.93 2.68 -3.88
C ASP A 124 -7.58 2.35 -4.52
N ALA A 125 -7.58 1.75 -5.71
CA ALA A 125 -6.35 1.44 -6.42
C ALA A 125 -5.60 2.72 -6.83
N MET A 126 -6.31 3.75 -7.28
CA MET A 126 -5.75 5.06 -7.61
C MET A 126 -5.24 5.78 -6.35
N ALA A 127 -5.97 5.70 -5.24
CA ALA A 127 -5.54 6.26 -3.95
C ALA A 127 -4.19 5.67 -3.49
N ILE A 128 -4.01 4.34 -3.61
CA ILE A 128 -2.74 3.68 -3.34
C ILE A 128 -1.63 4.25 -4.24
N ALA A 129 -1.86 4.32 -5.55
CA ALA A 129 -0.88 4.83 -6.50
C ALA A 129 -0.49 6.28 -6.19
N SER A 130 -1.47 7.14 -5.94
CA SER A 130 -1.26 8.55 -5.57
C SER A 130 -0.44 8.67 -4.29
N TYR A 131 -0.75 7.89 -3.24
CA TYR A 131 0.03 7.90 -2.01
C TYR A 131 1.50 7.48 -2.25
N LEU A 132 1.74 6.38 -2.98
CA LEU A 132 3.09 5.90 -3.28
C LEU A 132 3.93 6.96 -4.02
N LYS A 133 3.31 7.77 -4.86
CA LYS A 133 3.98 8.87 -5.58
C LYS A 133 4.31 10.07 -4.69
N THR A 134 3.71 10.19 -3.50
CA THR A 134 4.03 11.25 -2.51
C THR A 134 5.16 10.89 -1.56
N LEU A 135 5.59 9.64 -1.54
CA LEU A 135 6.65 9.18 -0.62
C LEU A 135 7.99 9.87 -0.88
N PRO A 136 8.84 10.06 0.15
CA PRO A 136 10.23 10.42 -0.06
C PRO A 136 10.93 9.37 -0.93
N ALA A 137 11.72 9.81 -1.91
CA ALA A 137 12.50 8.91 -2.75
C ALA A 137 13.60 8.23 -1.91
N VAL A 138 13.70 6.92 -2.03
CA VAL A 138 14.73 6.09 -1.38
C VAL A 138 15.52 5.38 -2.47
N ALA A 139 16.79 5.71 -2.64
CA ALA A 139 17.66 5.02 -3.57
C ALA A 139 18.02 3.63 -3.03
N ASN A 140 17.42 2.57 -3.61
CA ASN A 140 17.69 1.19 -3.25
C ASN A 140 17.41 0.27 -4.45
N ASP A 141 18.47 -0.23 -5.07
CA ASP A 141 18.36 -1.20 -6.16
C ASP A 141 18.21 -2.61 -5.56
N VAL A 142 16.97 -3.04 -5.41
CA VAL A 142 16.61 -4.34 -4.85
C VAL A 142 17.03 -5.45 -5.83
N PRO A 143 17.80 -6.48 -5.37
CA PRO A 143 18.32 -7.52 -6.25
C PRO A 143 17.25 -8.43 -6.85
N GLY A 144 17.60 -9.14 -7.90
CA GLY A 144 16.77 -10.15 -8.58
C GLY A 144 15.70 -9.58 -9.55
N PRO A 145 14.72 -10.38 -9.95
CA PRO A 145 14.44 -11.75 -9.48
C PRO A 145 15.55 -12.74 -9.85
N PHE A 146 15.68 -13.80 -9.03
CA PHE A 146 16.63 -14.89 -9.25
C PHE A 146 15.87 -16.13 -9.73
N GLY A 147 16.49 -16.88 -10.66
CA GLY A 147 15.94 -18.13 -11.13
C GLY A 147 15.95 -19.25 -10.06
N PRO A 148 15.28 -20.39 -10.34
CA PRO A 148 15.28 -21.54 -9.43
C PRO A 148 16.70 -22.04 -9.12
N GLY A 149 17.07 -22.09 -7.84
CA GLY A 149 18.40 -22.53 -7.40
C GLY A 149 19.54 -21.53 -7.59
N GLU A 150 19.25 -20.34 -8.10
CA GLU A 150 20.25 -19.28 -8.24
C GLU A 150 20.62 -18.67 -6.88
N PRO A 151 21.90 -18.49 -6.54
CA PRO A 151 22.31 -17.88 -5.29
C PRO A 151 21.87 -16.43 -5.17
N THR A 152 21.27 -16.05 -4.04
CA THR A 152 20.71 -14.71 -3.83
C THR A 152 21.62 -13.76 -3.05
N GLY A 153 22.55 -14.28 -2.27
CA GLY A 153 23.46 -13.51 -1.40
C GLY A 153 22.81 -12.84 -0.18
N GLY A 154 21.49 -12.97 0.02
CA GLY A 154 20.74 -12.34 1.10
C GLY A 154 19.86 -13.33 1.88
N PHE A 155 19.07 -12.80 2.81
CA PHE A 155 18.09 -13.59 3.55
C PHE A 155 16.97 -14.08 2.63
N VAL A 156 16.53 -15.32 2.83
CA VAL A 156 15.46 -15.95 2.06
C VAL A 156 14.51 -16.70 2.97
N MET A 157 13.22 -16.43 2.82
CA MET A 157 12.14 -17.24 3.35
C MET A 157 11.73 -18.28 2.31
N LYS A 158 11.60 -19.54 2.73
CA LYS A 158 11.17 -20.62 1.85
C LYS A 158 10.25 -21.61 2.56
N VAL A 159 9.33 -22.17 1.80
CA VAL A 159 8.49 -23.26 2.25
C VAL A 159 9.25 -24.56 2.00
N VAL A 160 9.46 -25.34 3.05
CA VAL A 160 10.09 -26.66 2.96
C VAL A 160 9.05 -27.71 3.33
N ALA A 161 9.04 -28.82 2.61
CA ALA A 161 8.26 -29.99 3.00
C ALA A 161 8.88 -30.63 4.26
N PRO A 162 8.06 -31.23 5.15
CA PRO A 162 8.55 -31.94 6.32
C PRO A 162 9.36 -33.20 5.96
#